data_93cfdb778b30eeca34e4c85d201a579c
#
_entry.id   93cfdb778b30eeca34e4c85d201a579c
#
_cell.length_a   1.000
_cell.length_b   1.000
_cell.length_c   1.000
_cell.angle_alpha   90.00
_cell.angle_beta   90.00
_cell.angle_gamma   90.00
#
_symmetry.space_group_name_H-M   'P 1'
#
loop_
_entity.id
_entity.type
_entity.pdbx_description
1 polymer ?
#
loop_
_entity_poly.entity_id
_entity_poly.type
_entity_poly.pdbx_seq_one_letter_code
_entity_poly.pdbx_strand_id
1 'polypeptide(L)'
;MFSRILYLSILVLASIQLSLISPSYADSSSIAFEYPAQDWRAAVPPKGTKSFLIKYKGNAVGFHHMEFFPDGNNLLVKTHFEIIVKLGFIKLADFRHDAVEYWEDGRLVAFITETKEQDKKRFAKGVLREEGLVVEGSKFSGVIDKALMPATFWNPESLTKKELVNHQNGDPIEVQTTFLGLKQLNVLGEMKDVLTYSFAKGDAYYTRQGAWVGGAFRKKRDAIYEICSREKIPPKKEWHYASDILMKENPFE
;
A
#
# COMPACT_ATOMS: atom_id res chain seq x y z
N MET A 1 -4.93 29.50 75.10
CA MET A 1 -5.38 28.74 76.26
C MET A 1 -5.21 27.27 75.97
N PHE A 2 -4.18 26.65 76.51
CA PHE A 2 -4.02 25.25 76.98
C PHE A 2 -4.61 24.14 76.08
N SER A 3 -3.96 23.04 75.72
CA SER A 3 -3.01 22.23 76.47
C SER A 3 -2.29 21.26 75.59
N ARG A 4 -1.03 21.05 75.82
CA ARG A 4 -0.18 19.93 75.38
C ARG A 4 -0.73 18.64 75.99
N ILE A 5 -0.69 17.52 75.20
CA ILE A 5 -0.40 16.21 75.78
C ILE A 5 0.47 15.42 74.78
N LEU A 6 1.56 15.03 75.32
CA LEU A 6 2.66 14.21 74.88
C LEU A 6 2.28 12.74 75.10
N TYR A 7 2.44 11.86 74.12
CA TYR A 7 2.69 10.42 74.34
C TYR A 7 3.67 9.84 73.38
N LEU A 8 4.61 9.43 73.87
CA LEU A 8 5.84 8.66 73.79
C LEU A 8 5.64 7.29 73.08
N SER A 9 6.52 7.04 72.18
CA SER A 9 7.26 5.81 71.88
C SER A 9 6.54 4.47 71.74
N ILE A 10 6.70 3.82 70.63
CA ILE A 10 7.32 2.49 70.52
C ILE A 10 7.84 2.32 69.07
N LEU A 11 9.18 2.24 68.98
CA LEU A 11 9.89 1.78 67.78
C LEU A 11 9.67 0.27 67.63
N VAL A 12 9.01 -0.15 66.54
CA VAL A 12 9.15 -1.51 66.07
C VAL A 12 9.80 -1.41 64.66
N LEU A 13 11.09 -1.69 64.64
CA LEU A 13 11.85 -1.94 63.40
C LEU A 13 11.34 -3.23 62.78
N ALA A 14 10.41 -3.13 61.85
CA ALA A 14 10.16 -4.17 60.88
C ALA A 14 11.00 -3.85 59.63
N SER A 15 12.11 -4.54 59.48
CA SER A 15 12.92 -4.55 58.27
C SER A 15 12.10 -5.19 57.13
N ILE A 16 11.37 -4.37 56.41
CA ILE A 16 10.79 -4.78 55.12
C ILE A 16 11.95 -4.76 54.12
N GLN A 17 12.46 -5.95 53.81
CA GLN A 17 13.28 -6.15 52.61
C GLN A 17 12.39 -5.88 51.41
N LEU A 18 12.48 -4.67 50.88
CA LEU A 18 11.95 -4.33 49.58
C LEU A 18 12.80 -5.06 48.57
N SER A 19 12.36 -6.26 48.14
CA SER A 19 12.89 -6.90 46.98
C SER A 19 12.60 -5.96 45.80
N LEU A 20 13.62 -5.26 45.33
CA LEU A 20 13.59 -4.53 44.06
C LEU A 20 13.41 -5.57 42.96
N ILE A 21 12.16 -5.87 42.63
CA ILE A 21 11.82 -6.50 41.37
C ILE A 21 12.15 -5.42 40.30
N SER A 22 13.37 -5.47 39.81
CA SER A 22 13.69 -4.74 38.59
C SER A 22 12.70 -5.19 37.50
N PRO A 23 11.93 -4.29 36.91
CA PRO A 23 11.18 -4.69 35.75
C PRO A 23 12.21 -5.22 34.73
N SER A 24 12.15 -6.51 34.45
CA SER A 24 12.83 -7.08 33.32
C SER A 24 12.31 -6.29 32.10
N TYR A 25 13.09 -5.33 31.65
CA TYR A 25 12.91 -4.77 30.31
C TYR A 25 13.01 -5.98 29.39
N ALA A 26 11.86 -6.42 28.89
CA ALA A 26 11.85 -7.36 27.78
C ALA A 26 12.77 -6.73 26.74
N ASP A 27 13.84 -7.44 26.45
CA ASP A 27 14.78 -7.12 25.41
C ASP A 27 13.96 -6.74 24.18
N SER A 28 14.00 -5.46 23.81
CA SER A 28 13.46 -5.02 22.54
C SER A 28 14.38 -5.62 21.49
N SER A 29 14.23 -6.94 21.27
CA SER A 29 14.83 -7.61 20.15
C SER A 29 14.44 -6.75 18.94
N SER A 30 15.42 -6.04 18.40
CA SER A 30 15.28 -5.29 17.17
C SER A 30 14.67 -6.26 16.17
N ILE A 31 13.39 -6.05 15.84
CA ILE A 31 12.72 -6.90 14.83
C ILE A 31 13.57 -6.75 13.59
N ALA A 32 14.29 -7.83 13.23
CA ALA A 32 15.17 -7.81 12.08
C ALA A 32 14.35 -7.41 10.86
N PHE A 33 14.88 -6.50 10.05
CA PHE A 33 14.19 -6.07 8.83
C PHE A 33 14.02 -7.28 7.92
N GLU A 34 12.77 -7.57 7.55
CA GLU A 34 12.41 -8.70 6.70
C GLU A 34 11.73 -8.15 5.44
N TYR A 35 12.17 -8.57 4.26
CA TYR A 35 11.43 -8.34 3.01
C TYR A 35 10.54 -9.55 2.71
N PRO A 36 9.39 -9.34 2.05
CA PRO A 36 8.63 -10.43 1.48
C PRO A 36 9.44 -11.05 0.31
N ALA A 37 9.08 -12.25 -0.10
CA ALA A 37 9.68 -12.84 -1.31
C ALA A 37 9.55 -11.88 -2.50
N GLN A 38 10.64 -11.70 -3.25
CA GLN A 38 10.72 -10.76 -4.39
C GLN A 38 10.34 -11.41 -5.71
N ASP A 39 9.79 -12.62 -5.67
CA ASP A 39 9.27 -13.29 -6.86
C ASP A 39 7.93 -12.67 -7.27
N TRP A 40 7.92 -11.89 -8.36
CA TRP A 40 6.72 -11.27 -8.90
C TRP A 40 5.65 -12.31 -9.29
N ARG A 41 6.05 -13.53 -9.68
CA ARG A 41 5.10 -14.61 -10.04
C ARG A 41 4.28 -15.04 -8.83
N ALA A 42 4.90 -15.11 -7.66
CA ALA A 42 4.20 -15.41 -6.40
C ALA A 42 3.25 -14.28 -5.95
N ALA A 43 3.49 -13.05 -6.42
CA ALA A 43 2.61 -11.90 -6.15
C ALA A 43 1.34 -11.91 -7.03
N VAL A 44 1.37 -12.58 -8.19
CA VAL A 44 0.23 -12.74 -9.10
C VAL A 44 -0.80 -13.71 -8.50
N PRO A 45 -2.06 -13.29 -8.33
CA PRO A 45 -3.07 -14.19 -7.77
C PRO A 45 -3.43 -15.33 -8.73
N PRO A 46 -3.68 -16.56 -8.24
CA PRO A 46 -3.99 -17.72 -9.11
C PRO A 46 -5.20 -17.53 -10.02
N LYS A 47 -6.16 -16.69 -9.62
CA LYS A 47 -7.36 -16.36 -10.42
C LYS A 47 -7.14 -15.18 -11.38
N GLY A 48 -5.92 -14.67 -11.51
CA GLY A 48 -5.61 -13.51 -12.35
C GLY A 48 -6.27 -12.20 -11.91
N THR A 49 -6.89 -12.14 -10.73
CA THR A 49 -7.56 -10.92 -10.25
C THR A 49 -7.33 -10.68 -8.77
N LYS A 50 -7.24 -9.42 -8.39
CA LYS A 50 -7.13 -8.98 -7.00
C LYS A 50 -8.00 -7.75 -6.77
N SER A 51 -8.80 -7.76 -5.71
CA SER A 51 -9.72 -6.67 -5.39
C SER A 51 -9.60 -6.24 -3.94
N PHE A 52 -9.79 -4.95 -3.71
CA PHE A 52 -9.82 -4.34 -2.39
C PHE A 52 -11.02 -3.40 -2.27
N LEU A 53 -11.69 -3.43 -1.14
CA LEU A 53 -12.55 -2.33 -0.72
C LEU A 53 -11.69 -1.24 -0.07
N ILE A 54 -11.94 0.00 -0.45
CA ILE A 54 -11.38 1.15 0.23
C ILE A 54 -12.41 1.60 1.27
N LYS A 55 -12.04 1.46 2.55
CA LYS A 55 -12.92 1.84 3.65
C LYS A 55 -12.40 3.09 4.34
N TYR A 56 -13.29 3.99 4.70
CA TYR A 56 -13.02 5.14 5.56
C TYR A 56 -13.97 5.13 6.75
N LYS A 57 -13.43 5.08 7.96
CA LYS A 57 -14.22 4.93 9.20
C LYS A 57 -15.22 3.77 9.13
N GLY A 58 -14.77 2.63 8.60
CA GLY A 58 -15.57 1.40 8.45
C GLY A 58 -16.52 1.37 7.25
N ASN A 59 -16.78 2.49 6.57
CA ASN A 59 -17.68 2.54 5.42
C ASN A 59 -16.88 2.37 4.12
N ALA A 60 -17.41 1.58 3.18
CA ALA A 60 -16.84 1.47 1.85
C ALA A 60 -17.03 2.80 1.10
N VAL A 61 -15.93 3.38 0.63
CA VAL A 61 -15.90 4.66 -0.12
C VAL A 61 -15.33 4.50 -1.52
N GLY A 62 -14.87 3.31 -1.86
CA GLY A 62 -14.28 3.01 -3.15
C GLY A 62 -13.73 1.60 -3.21
N PHE A 63 -13.01 1.32 -4.28
CA PHE A 63 -12.38 0.03 -4.51
C PHE A 63 -11.11 0.17 -5.33
N HIS A 64 -10.28 -0.86 -5.30
CA HIS A 64 -9.12 -1.05 -6.15
C HIS A 64 -9.20 -2.45 -6.75
N HIS A 65 -9.18 -2.54 -8.06
CA HIS A 65 -9.22 -3.80 -8.79
C HIS A 65 -8.04 -3.92 -9.73
N MET A 66 -7.47 -5.12 -9.78
CA MET A 66 -6.33 -5.44 -10.63
C MET A 66 -6.63 -6.72 -11.39
N GLU A 67 -6.27 -6.75 -12.67
CA GLU A 67 -6.31 -7.92 -13.53
C GLU A 67 -4.89 -8.23 -14.02
N PHE A 68 -4.51 -9.48 -13.94
CA PHE A 68 -3.17 -9.97 -14.29
C PHE A 68 -3.31 -10.96 -15.43
N PHE A 69 -2.58 -10.75 -16.50
CA PHE A 69 -2.56 -11.57 -17.71
C PHE A 69 -1.15 -12.08 -17.93
N PRO A 70 -0.73 -13.18 -17.27
CA PRO A 70 0.59 -13.76 -17.47
C PRO A 70 0.64 -14.51 -18.81
N ASP A 71 1.76 -14.35 -19.53
CA ASP A 71 2.08 -15.09 -20.74
C ASP A 71 3.58 -15.42 -20.75
N GLY A 72 3.93 -16.62 -20.32
CA GLY A 72 5.33 -17.04 -20.12
C GLY A 72 6.08 -16.14 -19.13
N ASN A 73 7.08 -15.43 -19.63
CA ASN A 73 7.85 -14.46 -18.84
C ASN A 73 7.23 -13.05 -18.88
N ASN A 74 6.19 -12.85 -19.66
CA ASN A 74 5.50 -11.59 -19.81
C ASN A 74 4.33 -11.48 -18.84
N LEU A 75 4.01 -10.27 -18.44
CA LEU A 75 2.86 -9.99 -17.58
C LEU A 75 2.25 -8.64 -17.97
N LEU A 76 0.99 -8.65 -18.36
CA LEU A 76 0.18 -7.43 -18.47
C LEU A 76 -0.64 -7.27 -17.19
N VAL A 77 -0.58 -6.09 -16.58
CA VAL A 77 -1.37 -5.75 -15.39
C VAL A 77 -2.28 -4.57 -15.72
N LYS A 78 -3.57 -4.74 -15.53
CA LYS A 78 -4.57 -3.68 -15.66
C LYS A 78 -5.11 -3.33 -14.28
N THR A 79 -5.11 -2.06 -13.94
CA THR A 79 -5.52 -1.56 -12.63
C THR A 79 -6.61 -0.51 -12.76
N HIS A 80 -7.66 -0.63 -11.97
CA HIS A 80 -8.65 0.42 -11.76
C HIS A 80 -8.80 0.72 -10.27
N PHE A 81 -8.69 1.99 -9.91
CA PHE A 81 -8.85 2.48 -8.56
C PHE A 81 -9.83 3.65 -8.53
N GLU A 82 -10.81 3.58 -7.64
CA GLU A 82 -11.86 4.59 -7.55
C GLU A 82 -12.20 4.88 -6.08
N ILE A 83 -12.27 6.17 -5.73
CA ILE A 83 -12.85 6.65 -4.47
C ILE A 83 -13.85 7.73 -4.80
N ILE A 84 -15.10 7.55 -4.35
CA ILE A 84 -16.16 8.56 -4.47
C ILE A 84 -16.82 8.72 -3.11
N VAL A 85 -16.67 9.89 -2.52
CA VAL A 85 -17.33 10.26 -1.27
C VAL A 85 -18.34 11.38 -1.55
N LYS A 86 -19.59 11.15 -1.21
CA LYS A 86 -20.69 12.12 -1.37
C LYS A 86 -21.32 12.45 -0.03
N LEU A 87 -21.71 13.70 0.14
CA LEU A 87 -22.60 14.18 1.20
C LEU A 87 -23.83 14.79 0.54
N GLY A 88 -24.91 14.02 0.46
CA GLY A 88 -26.07 14.37 -0.39
C GLY A 88 -25.63 14.46 -1.86
N PHE A 89 -25.85 15.60 -2.49
CA PHE A 89 -25.44 15.88 -3.87
C PHE A 89 -24.02 16.45 -4.00
N ILE A 90 -23.35 16.77 -2.89
CA ILE A 90 -21.98 17.31 -2.90
C ILE A 90 -20.97 16.18 -2.95
N LYS A 91 -20.07 16.20 -3.94
CA LYS A 91 -18.91 15.29 -3.99
C LYS A 91 -17.77 15.86 -3.13
N LEU A 92 -17.47 15.19 -2.02
CA LEU A 92 -16.36 15.53 -1.12
C LEU A 92 -15.02 14.97 -1.61
N ALA A 93 -15.05 13.81 -2.27
CA ALA A 93 -13.92 13.23 -2.97
C ALA A 93 -14.42 12.54 -4.24
N ASP A 94 -13.67 12.72 -5.33
CA ASP A 94 -13.87 12.08 -6.62
C ASP A 94 -12.47 11.82 -7.18
N PHE A 95 -11.97 10.60 -6.98
CA PHE A 95 -10.65 10.19 -7.44
C PHE A 95 -10.76 8.89 -8.23
N ARG A 96 -10.11 8.84 -9.38
CA ARG A 96 -10.00 7.65 -10.22
C ARG A 96 -8.61 7.57 -10.80
N HIS A 97 -8.12 6.35 -10.89
CA HIS A 97 -6.82 6.07 -11.48
C HIS A 97 -6.89 4.75 -12.24
N ASP A 98 -6.57 4.79 -13.51
CA ASP A 98 -6.43 3.65 -14.38
C ASP A 98 -4.95 3.50 -14.77
N ALA A 99 -4.47 2.27 -14.79
CA ALA A 99 -3.11 1.96 -15.19
C ALA A 99 -3.06 0.66 -15.98
N VAL A 100 -2.19 0.63 -16.97
CA VAL A 100 -1.78 -0.59 -17.67
C VAL A 100 -0.27 -0.64 -17.63
N GLU A 101 0.26 -1.78 -17.20
CA GLU A 101 1.70 -2.03 -17.06
C GLU A 101 2.06 -3.28 -17.86
N TYR A 102 3.17 -3.24 -18.59
CA TYR A 102 3.73 -4.39 -19.28
C TYR A 102 5.10 -4.71 -18.70
N TRP A 103 5.27 -5.96 -18.30
CA TRP A 103 6.45 -6.47 -17.63
C TRP A 103 7.02 -7.66 -18.40
N GLU A 104 8.34 -7.76 -18.47
CA GLU A 104 9.09 -8.87 -19.04
C GLU A 104 10.15 -9.33 -18.04
N ASP A 105 10.13 -10.60 -17.66
CA ASP A 105 11.03 -11.19 -16.64
C ASP A 105 11.08 -10.37 -15.33
N GLY A 106 9.92 -9.85 -14.89
CA GLY A 106 9.81 -9.03 -13.68
C GLY A 106 10.30 -7.60 -13.81
N ARG A 107 10.78 -7.21 -15.01
CA ARG A 107 11.20 -5.83 -15.30
C ARG A 107 10.11 -5.08 -16.04
N LEU A 108 9.85 -3.84 -15.63
CA LEU A 108 8.94 -2.98 -16.36
C LEU A 108 9.48 -2.68 -17.76
N VAL A 109 8.63 -2.87 -18.77
CA VAL A 109 8.93 -2.54 -20.18
C VAL A 109 8.14 -1.31 -20.63
N ALA A 110 6.87 -1.21 -20.24
CA ALA A 110 6.05 -0.06 -20.55
C ALA A 110 4.93 0.13 -19.54
N PHE A 111 4.45 1.36 -19.43
CA PHE A 111 3.23 1.67 -18.67
C PHE A 111 2.50 2.86 -19.29
N ILE A 112 1.19 2.90 -19.07
CA ILE A 112 0.32 4.04 -19.35
C ILE A 112 -0.70 4.19 -18.26
N THR A 113 -0.96 5.43 -17.82
CA THR A 113 -1.89 5.72 -16.74
C THR A 113 -2.71 6.97 -17.03
N GLU A 114 -3.93 6.97 -16.52
CA GLU A 114 -4.79 8.12 -16.49
C GLU A 114 -5.33 8.32 -15.08
N THR A 115 -5.28 9.54 -14.58
CA THR A 115 -5.78 9.90 -13.24
C THR A 115 -6.74 11.07 -13.35
N LYS A 116 -7.89 10.96 -12.69
CA LYS A 116 -8.81 12.05 -12.47
C LYS A 116 -8.97 12.28 -10.97
N GLU A 117 -8.71 13.51 -10.51
CA GLU A 117 -8.93 13.94 -9.15
C GLU A 117 -9.78 15.21 -9.16
N GLN A 118 -11.03 15.11 -8.77
CA GLN A 118 -12.04 16.13 -8.98
C GLN A 118 -12.10 16.48 -10.50
N ASP A 119 -11.85 17.73 -10.87
CA ASP A 119 -11.83 18.20 -12.26
C ASP A 119 -10.43 18.14 -12.91
N LYS A 120 -9.40 17.74 -12.15
CA LYS A 120 -8.03 17.68 -12.65
C LYS A 120 -7.77 16.32 -13.29
N LYS A 121 -7.30 16.35 -14.53
CA LYS A 121 -6.81 15.16 -15.24
C LYS A 121 -5.29 15.18 -15.25
N ARG A 122 -4.69 14.02 -15.05
CA ARG A 122 -3.26 13.77 -15.15
C ARG A 122 -3.03 12.46 -15.90
N PHE A 123 -1.87 12.34 -16.47
CA PHE A 123 -1.43 11.10 -17.13
C PHE A 123 0.06 10.88 -16.93
N ALA A 124 0.49 9.66 -17.15
CA ALA A 124 1.86 9.31 -17.36
C ALA A 124 1.93 8.09 -18.28
N LYS A 125 2.95 8.04 -19.12
CA LYS A 125 3.31 6.89 -19.91
C LYS A 125 4.83 6.74 -19.92
N GLY A 126 5.31 5.52 -20.01
CA GLY A 126 6.73 5.23 -20.05
C GLY A 126 7.03 4.01 -20.89
N VAL A 127 8.15 4.03 -21.58
CA VAL A 127 8.64 2.91 -22.38
C VAL A 127 10.13 2.75 -22.14
N LEU A 128 10.55 1.53 -21.82
CA LEU A 128 11.95 1.18 -21.65
C LEU A 128 12.68 1.23 -22.98
N ARG A 129 13.82 1.94 -23.02
CA ARG A 129 14.72 2.07 -24.16
C ARG A 129 16.16 1.73 -23.72
N GLU A 130 17.09 1.76 -24.64
CA GLU A 130 18.52 1.52 -24.34
C GLU A 130 19.08 2.56 -23.34
N GLU A 131 18.71 3.83 -23.53
CA GLU A 131 19.15 4.96 -22.70
C GLU A 131 18.48 5.00 -21.30
N GLY A 132 17.34 4.32 -21.12
CA GLY A 132 16.60 4.33 -19.87
C GLY A 132 15.10 4.19 -20.05
N LEU A 133 14.34 4.46 -18.99
CA LEU A 133 12.88 4.55 -19.06
C LEU A 133 12.50 5.95 -19.54
N VAL A 134 12.04 6.05 -20.79
CA VAL A 134 11.55 7.30 -21.39
C VAL A 134 10.14 7.53 -20.89
N VAL A 135 9.94 8.59 -20.13
CA VAL A 135 8.66 8.95 -19.51
C VAL A 135 8.11 10.22 -20.14
N GLU A 136 6.81 10.24 -20.36
CA GLU A 136 6.02 11.42 -20.68
C GLU A 136 4.83 11.49 -19.73
N GLY A 137 4.72 12.58 -18.99
CA GLY A 137 3.65 12.74 -17.99
C GLY A 137 3.25 14.18 -17.77
N SER A 138 2.17 14.35 -17.02
CA SER A 138 1.60 15.68 -16.73
C SER A 138 2.52 16.59 -15.91
N LYS A 139 3.54 16.04 -15.25
CA LYS A 139 4.47 16.81 -14.43
C LYS A 139 5.93 16.64 -14.87
N PHE A 140 6.29 15.49 -15.42
CA PHE A 140 7.65 15.19 -15.84
C PHE A 140 7.64 14.53 -17.22
N SER A 141 8.59 14.94 -18.07
CA SER A 141 8.93 14.26 -19.32
C SER A 141 10.42 14.23 -19.47
N GLY A 142 10.98 13.05 -19.73
CA GLY A 142 12.43 12.84 -19.84
C GLY A 142 12.83 11.37 -19.74
N VAL A 143 14.14 11.13 -19.71
CA VAL A 143 14.69 9.80 -19.50
C VAL A 143 15.10 9.67 -18.02
N ILE A 144 14.71 8.56 -17.42
CA ILE A 144 15.06 8.19 -16.05
C ILE A 144 15.74 6.83 -16.01
N ASP A 145 16.31 6.46 -14.87
CA ASP A 145 17.02 5.19 -14.71
C ASP A 145 16.10 4.00 -15.10
N LYS A 146 16.62 3.10 -15.91
CA LYS A 146 15.94 1.88 -16.36
C LYS A 146 15.60 0.89 -15.26
N ALA A 147 16.20 1.03 -14.08
CA ALA A 147 15.88 0.22 -12.90
C ALA A 147 14.66 0.74 -12.14
N LEU A 148 14.14 1.94 -12.49
CA LEU A 148 12.96 2.49 -11.86
C LEU A 148 11.70 1.77 -12.36
N MET A 149 10.73 1.72 -11.47
CA MET A 149 9.41 1.12 -11.73
C MET A 149 8.32 2.06 -11.20
N PRO A 150 7.08 1.91 -11.63
CA PRO A 150 5.98 2.66 -11.08
C PRO A 150 5.78 2.40 -9.58
N ALA A 151 5.24 3.39 -8.89
CA ALA A 151 4.86 3.27 -7.48
C ALA A 151 3.61 2.37 -7.35
N THR A 152 3.82 1.06 -7.56
CA THR A 152 2.78 0.03 -7.46
C THR A 152 2.97 -0.80 -6.19
N PHE A 153 1.85 -1.32 -5.63
CA PHE A 153 1.89 -2.18 -4.44
C PHE A 153 1.89 -3.66 -4.78
N TRP A 154 1.44 -4.04 -5.96
CA TRP A 154 1.30 -5.46 -6.30
C TRP A 154 2.64 -6.18 -6.43
N ASN A 155 3.67 -5.49 -6.94
CA ASN A 155 5.01 -6.02 -7.05
C ASN A 155 5.82 -5.68 -5.79
N PRO A 156 6.20 -6.68 -4.98
CA PRO A 156 6.93 -6.46 -3.71
C PRO A 156 8.32 -5.86 -3.91
N GLU A 157 8.91 -5.94 -5.11
CA GLU A 157 10.20 -5.33 -5.42
C GLU A 157 10.18 -3.81 -5.21
N SER A 158 9.02 -3.16 -5.34
CA SER A 158 8.87 -1.73 -5.06
C SER A 158 9.34 -1.34 -3.65
N LEU A 159 9.25 -2.25 -2.67
CA LEU A 159 9.72 -2.01 -1.30
C LEU A 159 11.24 -1.87 -1.18
N THR A 160 12.00 -2.40 -2.13
CA THR A 160 13.48 -2.37 -2.12
C THR A 160 14.04 -1.12 -2.81
N LYS A 161 13.21 -0.38 -3.54
CA LYS A 161 13.63 0.80 -4.29
C LYS A 161 13.76 2.02 -3.39
N LYS A 162 14.70 2.89 -3.71
CA LYS A 162 14.86 4.23 -3.10
C LYS A 162 14.12 5.31 -3.88
N GLU A 163 13.85 5.03 -5.14
CA GLU A 163 13.17 5.92 -6.06
C GLU A 163 12.18 5.12 -6.93
N LEU A 164 11.02 5.72 -7.20
CA LEU A 164 9.96 5.17 -8.03
C LEU A 164 9.42 6.24 -8.96
N VAL A 165 8.67 5.81 -9.98
CA VAL A 165 7.92 6.72 -10.83
C VAL A 165 6.53 6.93 -10.27
N ASN A 166 6.12 8.17 -10.08
CA ASN A 166 4.74 8.48 -9.69
C ASN A 166 3.78 8.14 -10.83
N HIS A 167 2.99 7.11 -10.65
CA HIS A 167 1.99 6.64 -11.61
C HIS A 167 1.02 7.73 -12.09
N GLN A 168 0.74 8.75 -11.29
CA GLN A 168 -0.27 9.74 -11.63
C GLN A 168 0.21 10.82 -12.61
N ASN A 169 1.52 11.07 -12.68
CA ASN A 169 2.04 12.24 -13.40
C ASN A 169 3.45 12.09 -13.98
N GLY A 170 4.08 10.91 -13.83
CA GLY A 170 5.40 10.59 -14.37
C GLY A 170 6.60 11.08 -13.54
N ASP A 171 6.38 11.83 -12.47
CA ASP A 171 7.44 12.44 -11.66
C ASP A 171 8.26 11.38 -10.91
N PRO A 172 9.60 11.35 -10.99
CA PRO A 172 10.42 10.55 -10.10
C PRO A 172 10.20 10.97 -8.64
N ILE A 173 10.02 10.00 -7.76
CA ILE A 173 9.77 10.24 -6.33
C ILE A 173 10.69 9.40 -5.48
N GLU A 174 11.34 10.03 -4.51
CA GLU A 174 12.04 9.31 -3.46
C GLU A 174 11.06 8.58 -2.54
N VAL A 175 11.37 7.35 -2.20
CA VAL A 175 10.59 6.54 -1.27
C VAL A 175 11.49 5.94 -0.20
N GLN A 176 10.92 5.81 0.99
CA GLN A 176 11.56 5.13 2.09
C GLN A 176 10.65 4.01 2.58
N THR A 177 11.19 2.81 2.64
CA THR A 177 10.53 1.65 3.22
C THR A 177 11.02 1.46 4.65
N THR A 178 10.09 1.26 5.58
CA THR A 178 10.38 0.90 6.97
C THR A 178 9.56 -0.33 7.33
N PHE A 179 10.22 -1.37 7.81
CA PHE A 179 9.53 -2.55 8.32
C PHE A 179 8.92 -2.21 9.69
N LEU A 180 7.63 -2.48 9.85
CA LEU A 180 6.87 -2.20 11.07
C LEU A 180 6.57 -3.47 11.89
N GLY A 181 7.04 -4.63 11.41
CA GLY A 181 6.83 -5.92 12.07
C GLY A 181 5.68 -6.74 11.49
N LEU A 182 5.26 -7.74 12.24
CA LEU A 182 4.17 -8.65 11.90
C LEU A 182 2.83 -8.12 12.42
N LYS A 183 1.78 -8.42 11.67
CA LYS A 183 0.40 -8.11 12.05
C LYS A 183 -0.51 -9.28 11.68
N GLN A 184 -1.49 -9.58 12.54
CA GLN A 184 -2.59 -10.45 12.20
C GLN A 184 -3.62 -9.70 11.35
N LEU A 185 -3.94 -10.24 10.18
CA LEU A 185 -4.91 -9.66 9.24
C LEU A 185 -5.87 -10.74 8.74
N ASN A 186 -7.15 -10.40 8.66
CA ASN A 186 -8.12 -11.24 7.97
C ASN A 186 -7.92 -11.09 6.45
N VAL A 187 -7.45 -12.15 5.81
CA VAL A 187 -7.23 -12.22 4.37
C VAL A 187 -8.25 -13.19 3.77
N LEU A 188 -9.31 -12.65 3.19
CA LEU A 188 -10.40 -13.42 2.55
C LEU A 188 -11.07 -14.47 3.47
N GLY A 189 -11.22 -14.14 4.76
CA GLY A 189 -11.86 -15.02 5.76
C GLY A 189 -10.88 -15.79 6.65
N GLU A 190 -9.60 -15.80 6.33
CA GLU A 190 -8.55 -16.47 7.10
C GLU A 190 -7.66 -15.45 7.83
N MET A 191 -7.38 -15.68 9.13
CA MET A 191 -6.39 -14.90 9.86
C MET A 191 -4.99 -15.31 9.45
N LYS A 192 -4.19 -14.36 8.98
CA LYS A 192 -2.80 -14.60 8.52
C LYS A 192 -1.84 -13.61 9.15
N ASP A 193 -0.62 -14.08 9.43
CA ASP A 193 0.52 -13.21 9.74
C ASP A 193 0.97 -12.53 8.47
N VAL A 194 1.00 -11.20 8.47
CA VAL A 194 1.45 -10.40 7.35
C VAL A 194 2.60 -9.49 7.77
N LEU A 195 3.54 -9.29 6.86
CA LEU A 195 4.61 -8.31 6.98
C LEU A 195 4.04 -6.92 6.73
N THR A 196 4.34 -5.98 7.62
CA THR A 196 3.82 -4.62 7.56
C THR A 196 4.94 -3.64 7.28
N TYR A 197 4.76 -2.78 6.30
CA TYR A 197 5.73 -1.76 5.91
C TYR A 197 5.09 -0.38 5.87
N SER A 198 5.84 0.61 6.35
CA SER A 198 5.63 2.00 5.99
C SER A 198 6.28 2.24 4.63
N PHE A 199 5.48 2.57 3.62
CA PHE A 199 5.93 2.70 2.24
C PHE A 199 5.19 3.84 1.54
N ALA A 200 5.92 4.68 0.80
CA ALA A 200 5.36 5.84 0.12
C ALA A 200 4.50 6.71 1.07
N LYS A 201 3.20 6.84 0.82
CA LYS A 201 2.28 7.65 1.64
C LYS A 201 1.36 6.82 2.53
N GLY A 202 1.65 5.54 2.71
CA GLY A 202 0.79 4.62 3.46
C GLY A 202 1.54 3.49 4.12
N ASP A 203 0.78 2.57 4.69
CA ASP A 203 1.26 1.27 5.13
C ASP A 203 0.83 0.22 4.12
N ALA A 204 1.69 -0.75 3.85
CA ALA A 204 1.44 -1.85 2.94
C ALA A 204 1.63 -3.18 3.68
N TYR A 205 0.74 -4.14 3.41
CA TYR A 205 0.71 -5.44 4.08
C TYR A 205 0.93 -6.55 3.04
N TYR A 206 1.92 -7.41 3.31
CA TYR A 206 2.30 -8.49 2.40
C TYR A 206 2.30 -9.83 3.12
N THR A 207 1.97 -10.88 2.41
CA THR A 207 2.34 -12.23 2.85
C THR A 207 3.85 -12.41 2.72
N ARG A 208 4.44 -13.40 3.40
CA ARG A 208 5.87 -13.74 3.23
C ARG A 208 6.22 -14.13 1.79
N GLN A 209 5.24 -14.66 1.04
CA GLN A 209 5.39 -15.04 -0.37
C GLN A 209 5.34 -13.84 -1.34
N GLY A 210 5.17 -12.61 -0.84
CA GLY A 210 5.19 -11.40 -1.67
C GLY A 210 3.81 -10.93 -2.14
N ALA A 211 2.72 -11.61 -1.80
CA ALA A 211 1.40 -11.15 -2.18
C ALA A 211 0.96 -9.92 -1.36
N TRP A 212 0.65 -8.82 -2.01
CA TRP A 212 0.02 -7.65 -1.38
C TRP A 212 -1.41 -7.98 -0.95
N VAL A 213 -1.75 -7.77 0.31
CA VAL A 213 -3.04 -8.17 0.89
C VAL A 213 -3.77 -7.06 1.64
N GLY A 214 -3.24 -5.86 1.65
CA GLY A 214 -3.92 -4.73 2.29
C GLY A 214 -3.01 -3.55 2.54
N GLY A 215 -3.54 -2.54 3.21
CA GLY A 215 -2.79 -1.34 3.56
C GLY A 215 -3.64 -0.31 4.30
N ALA A 216 -3.01 0.81 4.67
CA ALA A 216 -3.67 1.95 5.28
C ALA A 216 -3.07 3.26 4.78
N PHE A 217 -3.87 4.32 4.70
CA PHE A 217 -3.38 5.65 4.35
C PHE A 217 -2.83 6.37 5.59
N ARG A 218 -1.56 6.83 5.55
CA ARG A 218 -0.89 7.43 6.72
C ARG A 218 -1.56 8.68 7.29
N LYS A 219 -2.02 9.58 6.43
CA LYS A 219 -2.62 10.86 6.87
C LYS A 219 -4.03 10.68 7.43
N LYS A 220 -4.69 9.58 7.10
CA LYS A 220 -6.04 9.25 7.54
C LYS A 220 -6.05 7.77 7.90
N ARG A 221 -5.53 7.43 9.09
CA ARG A 221 -5.43 6.04 9.58
C ARG A 221 -6.74 5.26 9.56
N ASP A 222 -7.88 5.97 9.48
CA ASP A 222 -9.20 5.38 9.32
C ASP A 222 -9.51 4.95 7.88
N ALA A 223 -8.62 5.24 6.92
CA ALA A 223 -8.75 4.82 5.53
C ALA A 223 -7.84 3.61 5.28
N ILE A 224 -8.45 2.47 4.98
CA ILE A 224 -7.77 1.19 4.80
C ILE A 224 -8.10 0.55 3.45
N TYR A 225 -7.17 -0.26 2.94
CA TYR A 225 -7.38 -1.24 1.88
C TYR A 225 -7.69 -2.59 2.53
N GLU A 226 -8.87 -3.11 2.29
CA GLU A 226 -9.29 -4.44 2.73
C GLU A 226 -9.42 -5.34 1.51
N ILE A 227 -8.60 -6.40 1.45
CA ILE A 227 -8.71 -7.38 0.36
C ILE A 227 -10.09 -8.05 0.39
N CYS A 228 -10.70 -8.21 -0.76
CA CYS A 228 -12.03 -8.80 -0.89
C CYS A 228 -12.14 -9.68 -2.13
N SER A 229 -13.19 -10.49 -2.19
CA SER A 229 -13.53 -11.22 -3.41
C SER A 229 -14.08 -10.25 -4.48
N ARG A 230 -13.99 -10.66 -5.76
CA ARG A 230 -14.37 -9.81 -6.92
C ARG A 230 -15.84 -9.37 -6.85
N GLU A 231 -16.71 -10.20 -6.32
CA GLU A 231 -18.15 -9.97 -6.24
C GLU A 231 -18.52 -8.83 -5.26
N LYS A 232 -17.59 -8.45 -4.38
CA LYS A 232 -17.80 -7.34 -3.43
C LYS A 232 -17.56 -5.95 -4.03
N ILE A 233 -17.01 -5.88 -5.22
CA ILE A 233 -16.84 -4.61 -5.95
C ILE A 233 -17.81 -4.53 -7.13
N PRO A 234 -18.17 -3.31 -7.60
CA PRO A 234 -19.10 -3.16 -8.72
C PRO A 234 -18.62 -3.87 -10.00
N PRO A 235 -19.52 -4.37 -10.86
CA PRO A 235 -19.14 -4.87 -12.18
C PRO A 235 -18.57 -3.75 -13.06
N LYS A 236 -17.71 -4.09 -14.02
CA LYS A 236 -17.01 -3.08 -14.87
C LYS A 236 -17.94 -2.04 -15.51
N LYS A 237 -19.15 -2.46 -15.96
CA LYS A 237 -20.14 -1.55 -16.55
C LYS A 237 -20.64 -0.44 -15.61
N GLU A 238 -20.43 -0.59 -14.31
CA GLU A 238 -20.84 0.36 -13.27
C GLU A 238 -19.65 1.21 -12.76
N TRP A 239 -18.44 0.96 -13.28
CA TRP A 239 -17.28 1.77 -12.91
C TRP A 239 -17.42 3.18 -13.46
N HIS A 240 -17.23 4.15 -12.59
CA HIS A 240 -17.33 5.53 -13.00
C HIS A 240 -16.06 5.92 -13.77
N TYR A 241 -16.18 6.03 -15.09
CA TYR A 241 -15.11 6.50 -15.98
C TYR A 241 -13.85 5.62 -16.02
N ALA A 242 -14.03 4.30 -16.13
CA ALA A 242 -12.93 3.47 -16.58
C ALA A 242 -12.38 4.07 -17.89
N SER A 243 -11.08 4.31 -17.93
CA SER A 243 -10.44 4.89 -19.10
C SER A 243 -10.42 3.87 -20.25
N ASP A 244 -10.43 4.39 -21.48
CA ASP A 244 -10.35 3.57 -22.68
C ASP A 244 -9.07 2.71 -22.73
N ILE A 245 -8.00 3.11 -22.02
CA ILE A 245 -6.77 2.32 -21.92
C ILE A 245 -7.00 0.91 -21.37
N LEU A 246 -7.95 0.74 -20.44
CA LEU A 246 -8.30 -0.56 -19.86
C LEU A 246 -8.99 -1.49 -20.86
N MET A 247 -9.63 -0.92 -21.88
CA MET A 247 -10.43 -1.66 -22.87
C MET A 247 -9.59 -2.15 -24.04
N LYS A 248 -8.38 -1.61 -24.24
CA LYS A 248 -7.48 -2.02 -25.30
C LYS A 248 -6.82 -3.36 -24.98
N GLU A 249 -6.66 -4.23 -25.97
CA GLU A 249 -5.91 -5.49 -25.82
C GLU A 249 -4.43 -5.20 -25.59
N ASN A 250 -3.83 -4.37 -26.43
CA ASN A 250 -2.47 -3.87 -26.26
C ASN A 250 -2.47 -2.33 -26.34
N PRO A 251 -2.39 -1.62 -25.20
CA PRO A 251 -2.40 -0.16 -25.18
C PRO A 251 -1.07 0.48 -25.61
N PHE A 252 -0.03 -0.33 -25.92
CA PHE A 252 1.29 0.13 -26.31
C PHE A 252 1.55 0.03 -27.83
N GLU A 253 0.61 -0.49 -28.58
CA GLU A 253 0.53 -0.42 -30.05
C GLU A 253 -0.20 0.86 -30.48
#